data_9e27943630243097b682d19deb360a54
#
_entry.id   9e27943630243097b682d19deb360a54
#
_cell.length_a   1.000
_cell.length_b   1.000
_cell.length_c   1.000
_cell.angle_alpha   90.00
_cell.angle_beta   90.00
_cell.angle_gamma   90.00
#
_symmetry.space_group_name_H-M   'P 1'
#
loop_
_entity.id
_entity.type
_entity.pdbx_description
1 polymer ?
#
loop_
_entity_poly.entity_id
_entity_poly.type
_entity_poly.pdbx_seq_one_letter_code
_entity_poly.pdbx_strand_id
1 'polypeptide(L)'
;MLESQTLPQHPAHLWRNPDPKRRYDVVVIGGGGHGLATAYYLAKNHGITDVAVLERGWLAGGNMARNTAIIRSNYLWDDSAAIYEHSLKLWEGLREELDYDVLFSQRGVLSLAHSLGDVREAVRRVSANQLNGVDAEWLTPDEVHEVCPIVNIMPDARYPVLGATYQQRGGIAKHDHVAWAYARAADALAVDLIQNCEVLDIKVERGRVTGLATTRGRIATPRVALVAAGHSSVLAAMVGIRLPILSHPLQALVSELLEPVHPCVVLSNTVHMYVSQAHKGELVMGAGLDAYNSYAQRGSFHIIERQVTAALEIFPIFAGAHVVRTWAGVVDVSPDASPIIGRTSVDGLYLNCGWGTGGFKATPAAGWVLASTIATGQPHPLARPFGLERFTSGALVDEHGAASVAH
;
A
#
# COMPACT_ATOMS: atom_id res chain seq x y z
N MET A 1 47.33 19.77 15.42
CA MET A 1 45.99 20.25 15.81
C MET A 1 45.01 19.72 14.76
N LEU A 2 44.24 18.69 15.09
CA LEU A 2 43.19 18.20 14.23
C LEU A 2 41.96 19.06 14.49
N GLU A 3 41.57 19.85 13.49
CA GLU A 3 40.32 20.60 13.54
C GLU A 3 39.18 19.61 13.69
N SER A 4 38.42 19.72 14.77
CA SER A 4 37.17 18.94 14.95
C SER A 4 36.16 19.39 13.90
N GLN A 5 36.04 18.64 12.82
CA GLN A 5 34.90 18.77 11.94
C GLN A 5 33.63 18.43 12.76
N THR A 6 32.91 19.47 13.15
CA THR A 6 31.57 19.34 13.69
C THR A 6 30.71 18.67 12.63
N LEU A 7 30.31 17.41 12.89
CA LEU A 7 29.30 16.74 12.08
C LEU A 7 28.09 17.67 11.97
N PRO A 8 27.47 17.80 10.79
CA PRO A 8 26.25 18.60 10.65
C PRO A 8 25.24 18.10 11.67
N GLN A 9 24.75 19.02 12.51
CA GLN A 9 23.67 18.71 13.43
C GLN A 9 22.48 18.23 12.58
N HIS A 10 22.17 16.93 12.63
CA HIS A 10 20.92 16.44 12.07
C HIS A 10 19.79 17.26 12.69
N PRO A 11 18.85 17.79 11.89
CA PRO A 11 17.68 18.45 12.46
C PRO A 11 17.04 17.47 13.44
N ALA A 12 16.82 17.91 14.67
CA ALA A 12 16.35 17.04 15.76
C ALA A 12 15.04 16.33 15.44
N HIS A 13 14.28 16.83 14.45
CA HIS A 13 13.03 16.25 13.96
C HIS A 13 12.88 16.52 12.45
N LEU A 14 12.42 15.50 11.71
CA LEU A 14 12.12 15.63 10.27
C LEU A 14 10.80 16.39 10.01
N TRP A 15 9.91 16.47 10.99
CA TRP A 15 8.65 17.19 10.99
C TRP A 15 8.26 17.61 12.40
N ARG A 16 7.34 18.58 12.51
CA ARG A 16 6.77 19.03 13.78
C ARG A 16 5.75 18.00 14.31
N ASN A 17 5.58 17.97 15.63
CA ASN A 17 4.51 17.22 16.30
C ASN A 17 3.81 18.17 17.30
N PRO A 18 3.00 19.13 16.80
CA PRO A 18 2.38 20.16 17.64
C PRO A 18 1.25 19.59 18.49
N ASP A 19 0.80 20.38 19.47
CA ASP A 19 -0.47 20.15 20.09
C ASP A 19 -1.62 20.44 19.11
N PRO A 20 -2.72 19.64 19.14
CA PRO A 20 -3.83 19.88 18.24
C PRO A 20 -4.49 21.23 18.48
N LYS A 21 -4.78 21.97 17.42
CA LYS A 21 -5.61 23.16 17.46
C LYS A 21 -7.05 22.78 17.84
N ARG A 22 -7.82 23.74 18.31
CA ARG A 22 -9.24 23.54 18.61
C ARG A 22 -10.10 23.32 17.36
N ARG A 23 -9.62 23.71 16.19
CA ARG A 23 -10.32 23.61 14.91
C ARG A 23 -9.34 23.37 13.75
N TYR A 24 -9.80 22.61 12.75
CA TYR A 24 -9.18 22.44 11.44
C TYR A 24 -10.24 22.43 10.33
N ASP A 25 -9.85 22.74 9.11
CA ASP A 25 -10.71 22.62 7.94
C ASP A 25 -10.90 21.16 7.53
N VAL A 26 -9.85 20.34 7.68
CA VAL A 26 -9.86 18.89 7.40
C VAL A 26 -9.06 18.17 8.48
N VAL A 27 -9.58 17.03 8.95
CA VAL A 27 -8.82 16.10 9.77
C VAL A 27 -8.71 14.76 9.08
N VAL A 28 -7.49 14.27 8.90
CA VAL A 28 -7.18 12.95 8.36
C VAL A 28 -6.84 12.02 9.53
N ILE A 29 -7.57 10.93 9.68
CA ILE A 29 -7.36 9.92 10.72
C ILE A 29 -6.54 8.77 10.14
N GLY A 30 -5.29 8.67 10.58
CA GLY A 30 -4.31 7.69 10.16
C GLY A 30 -3.08 8.32 9.52
N GLY A 31 -1.93 8.23 10.20
CA GLY A 31 -0.61 8.73 9.78
C GLY A 31 0.19 7.73 8.95
N GLY A 32 -0.48 6.86 8.19
CA GLY A 32 0.14 5.98 7.21
C GLY A 32 0.37 6.67 5.86
N GLY A 33 0.91 5.94 4.87
CA GLY A 33 1.22 6.50 3.55
C GLY A 33 0.06 7.23 2.90
N HIS A 34 -1.13 6.63 2.86
CA HIS A 34 -2.32 7.23 2.25
C HIS A 34 -2.77 8.52 2.98
N GLY A 35 -2.74 8.53 4.32
CA GLY A 35 -3.13 9.72 5.08
C GLY A 35 -2.14 10.88 4.90
N LEU A 36 -0.85 10.59 4.93
CA LEU A 36 0.21 11.57 4.69
C LEU A 36 0.14 12.12 3.26
N ALA A 37 -0.03 11.25 2.25
CA ALA A 37 -0.21 11.67 0.86
C ALA A 37 -1.49 12.50 0.66
N THR A 38 -2.62 12.13 1.31
CA THR A 38 -3.87 12.89 1.25
C THR A 38 -3.66 14.31 1.80
N ALA A 39 -3.04 14.44 2.96
CA ALA A 39 -2.80 15.73 3.58
C ALA A 39 -1.83 16.60 2.76
N TYR A 40 -0.78 16.00 2.21
CA TYR A 40 0.14 16.66 1.30
C TYR A 40 -0.58 17.20 0.05
N TYR A 41 -1.39 16.38 -0.64
CA TYR A 41 -2.08 16.81 -1.85
C TYR A 41 -3.23 17.80 -1.57
N LEU A 42 -3.87 17.76 -0.40
CA LEU A 42 -4.80 18.81 0.04
C LEU A 42 -4.11 20.17 0.09
N ALA A 43 -2.94 20.23 0.71
CA ALA A 43 -2.17 21.47 0.84
C ALA A 43 -1.59 21.91 -0.52
N LYS A 44 -0.90 21.00 -1.23
CA LYS A 44 -0.18 21.34 -2.47
C LYS A 44 -1.11 21.67 -3.63
N ASN A 45 -2.10 20.82 -3.89
CA ASN A 45 -2.90 20.91 -5.11
C ASN A 45 -4.16 21.76 -4.93
N HIS A 46 -4.64 21.92 -3.69
CA HIS A 46 -5.91 22.59 -3.42
C HIS A 46 -5.79 23.78 -2.45
N GLY A 47 -4.58 24.09 -1.97
CA GLY A 47 -4.36 25.20 -1.04
C GLY A 47 -5.03 25.04 0.32
N ILE A 48 -5.49 23.83 0.67
CA ILE A 48 -6.11 23.52 1.96
C ILE A 48 -4.99 23.13 2.92
N THR A 49 -4.50 24.09 3.71
CA THR A 49 -3.35 23.91 4.60
C THR A 49 -3.74 23.78 6.08
N ASP A 50 -4.93 24.21 6.49
CA ASP A 50 -5.42 24.00 7.87
C ASP A 50 -5.92 22.56 8.05
N VAL A 51 -4.96 21.62 7.94
CA VAL A 51 -5.14 20.18 7.98
C VAL A 51 -4.39 19.58 9.16
N ALA A 52 -5.04 18.65 9.88
CA ALA A 52 -4.37 17.79 10.83
C ALA A 52 -4.35 16.34 10.35
N VAL A 53 -3.21 15.67 10.49
CA VAL A 53 -3.12 14.20 10.43
C VAL A 53 -3.01 13.69 11.87
N LEU A 54 -4.00 12.89 12.30
CA LEU A 54 -4.01 12.29 13.64
C LEU A 54 -3.54 10.84 13.54
N GLU A 55 -2.50 10.50 14.28
CA GLU A 55 -1.97 9.14 14.39
C GLU A 55 -1.99 8.70 15.85
N ARG A 56 -2.60 7.54 16.13
CA ARG A 56 -2.71 7.04 17.51
C ARG A 56 -1.36 6.64 18.13
N GLY A 57 -0.42 6.21 17.30
CA GLY A 57 0.96 5.88 17.68
C GLY A 57 1.95 6.86 17.05
N TRP A 58 2.89 6.33 16.29
CA TRP A 58 3.85 7.12 15.51
C TRP A 58 3.55 7.03 14.02
N LEU A 59 3.94 8.04 13.26
CA LEU A 59 3.74 8.08 11.81
C LEU A 59 4.32 6.84 11.14
N ALA A 60 3.58 6.30 10.19
CA ALA A 60 3.89 5.07 9.47
C ALA A 60 3.96 3.78 10.33
N GLY A 61 3.67 3.83 11.63
CA GLY A 61 3.77 2.69 12.54
C GLY A 61 2.78 1.53 12.28
N GLY A 62 1.80 1.72 11.40
CA GLY A 62 0.84 0.71 10.97
C GLY A 62 1.35 -0.16 9.83
N ASN A 63 0.50 -0.41 8.82
CA ASN A 63 0.84 -1.23 7.64
C ASN A 63 1.99 -0.64 6.80
N MET A 64 2.19 0.67 6.84
CA MET A 64 3.28 1.32 6.12
C MET A 64 4.64 0.73 6.50
N ALA A 65 4.92 0.55 7.79
CA ALA A 65 6.17 -0.06 8.27
C ALA A 65 6.21 -1.59 8.14
N ARG A 66 5.16 -2.23 7.62
CA ARG A 66 5.03 -3.69 7.57
C ARG A 66 4.82 -4.24 6.17
N ASN A 67 4.79 -3.37 5.16
CA ASN A 67 4.64 -3.83 3.79
C ASN A 67 5.98 -4.24 3.17
N THR A 68 5.91 -4.93 2.05
CA THR A 68 7.06 -5.45 1.30
C THR A 68 7.45 -4.55 0.13
N ALA A 69 6.79 -3.41 0.01
CA ALA A 69 7.14 -2.27 -0.83
C ALA A 69 7.19 -2.54 -2.36
N ILE A 70 6.44 -3.52 -2.84
CA ILE A 70 6.32 -3.82 -4.26
C ILE A 70 5.39 -2.79 -4.94
N ILE A 71 5.82 -2.25 -6.08
CA ILE A 71 5.09 -1.30 -6.91
C ILE A 71 4.87 -1.89 -8.29
N ARG A 72 3.61 -1.92 -8.74
CA ARG A 72 3.18 -2.37 -10.06
C ARG A 72 1.80 -1.83 -10.41
N SER A 73 1.44 -1.78 -11.70
CA SER A 73 0.13 -1.32 -12.19
C SER A 73 -0.59 -2.33 -13.09
N ASN A 74 -0.02 -3.49 -13.33
CA ASN A 74 -0.53 -4.51 -14.24
C ASN A 74 -1.75 -5.28 -13.68
N TYR A 75 -2.81 -4.55 -13.36
CA TYR A 75 -4.10 -5.10 -12.92
C TYR A 75 -4.98 -5.49 -14.10
N LEU A 76 -5.87 -6.48 -13.91
CA LEU A 76 -6.69 -7.01 -14.99
C LEU A 76 -7.84 -6.07 -15.37
N TRP A 77 -8.52 -5.48 -14.37
CA TRP A 77 -9.72 -4.69 -14.57
C TRP A 77 -9.38 -3.22 -14.88
N ASP A 78 -10.11 -2.64 -15.82
CA ASP A 78 -9.84 -1.31 -16.36
C ASP A 78 -9.77 -0.23 -15.27
N ASP A 79 -10.73 -0.20 -14.35
CA ASP A 79 -10.76 0.78 -13.26
C ASP A 79 -9.55 0.66 -12.34
N SER A 80 -9.15 -0.57 -12.03
CA SER A 80 -7.96 -0.82 -11.23
C SER A 80 -6.67 -0.52 -12.00
N ALA A 81 -6.57 -0.96 -13.25
CA ALA A 81 -5.44 -0.60 -14.11
C ALA A 81 -5.28 0.93 -14.19
N ALA A 82 -6.37 1.67 -14.34
CA ALA A 82 -6.34 3.13 -14.43
C ALA A 82 -5.79 3.80 -13.17
N ILE A 83 -6.28 3.43 -11.97
CA ILE A 83 -5.82 4.05 -10.73
C ILE A 83 -4.38 3.65 -10.38
N TYR A 84 -4.00 2.37 -10.60
CA TYR A 84 -2.65 1.90 -10.32
C TYR A 84 -1.63 2.42 -11.34
N GLU A 85 -1.99 2.57 -12.62
CA GLU A 85 -1.13 3.18 -13.63
C GLU A 85 -0.95 4.68 -13.37
N HIS A 86 -2.01 5.37 -12.95
CA HIS A 86 -1.88 6.75 -12.47
C HIS A 86 -0.93 6.84 -11.28
N SER A 87 -1.04 5.88 -10.34
CA SER A 87 -0.12 5.80 -9.21
C SER A 87 1.33 5.58 -9.64
N LEU A 88 1.58 4.67 -10.59
CA LEU A 88 2.92 4.39 -11.09
C LEU A 88 3.55 5.62 -11.73
N LYS A 89 2.79 6.39 -12.52
CA LYS A 89 3.25 7.67 -13.07
C LYS A 89 3.61 8.69 -12.00
N LEU A 90 2.86 8.73 -10.90
CA LEU A 90 3.21 9.58 -9.75
C LEU A 90 4.47 9.07 -9.04
N TRP A 91 4.66 7.75 -8.90
CA TRP A 91 5.87 7.17 -8.35
C TRP A 91 7.13 7.56 -9.13
N GLU A 92 7.04 7.61 -10.46
CA GLU A 92 8.15 7.96 -11.35
C GLU A 92 8.66 9.40 -11.14
N GLY A 93 7.78 10.33 -10.77
CA GLY A 93 8.13 11.73 -10.45
C GLY A 93 8.25 12.03 -8.96
N LEU A 94 8.08 11.03 -8.08
CA LEU A 94 7.88 11.29 -6.65
C LEU A 94 9.13 11.84 -5.95
N ARG A 95 10.31 11.43 -6.39
CA ARG A 95 11.60 11.90 -5.85
C ARG A 95 11.75 13.41 -6.03
N GLU A 96 11.49 13.90 -7.23
CA GLU A 96 11.58 15.31 -7.59
C GLU A 96 10.45 16.09 -6.92
N GLU A 97 9.24 15.53 -6.91
CA GLU A 97 8.06 16.17 -6.33
C GLU A 97 8.21 16.42 -4.84
N LEU A 98 8.74 15.45 -4.09
CA LEU A 98 8.89 15.54 -2.64
C LEU A 98 10.28 16.06 -2.21
N ASP A 99 11.20 16.32 -3.15
CA ASP A 99 12.61 16.63 -2.88
C ASP A 99 13.20 15.66 -1.84
N TYR A 100 12.96 14.35 -2.07
CA TYR A 100 13.40 13.30 -1.17
C TYR A 100 13.50 11.95 -1.89
N ASP A 101 14.63 11.24 -1.72
CA ASP A 101 14.82 9.96 -2.35
C ASP A 101 14.03 8.85 -1.64
N VAL A 102 12.95 8.42 -2.26
CA VAL A 102 12.08 7.32 -1.82
C VAL A 102 12.65 5.94 -2.17
N LEU A 103 13.83 5.90 -2.80
CA LEU A 103 14.52 4.70 -3.27
C LEU A 103 13.61 3.82 -4.15
N PHE A 104 12.84 4.47 -5.04
CA PHE A 104 12.06 3.74 -6.04
C PHE A 104 13.00 3.19 -7.11
N SER A 105 13.04 1.87 -7.21
CA SER A 105 13.87 1.12 -8.16
C SER A 105 12.98 0.31 -9.09
N GLN A 106 12.90 0.74 -10.33
CA GLN A 106 12.21 0.04 -11.42
C GLN A 106 13.10 -1.10 -11.91
N ARG A 107 12.93 -2.26 -11.33
CA ARG A 107 13.73 -3.46 -11.66
C ARG A 107 12.88 -4.58 -12.26
N GLY A 108 11.64 -4.28 -12.60
CA GLY A 108 10.69 -5.21 -13.16
C GLY A 108 9.96 -6.07 -12.12
N VAL A 109 8.77 -6.53 -12.52
CA VAL A 109 7.92 -7.43 -11.75
C VAL A 109 7.49 -8.60 -12.64
N LEU A 110 7.93 -9.81 -12.30
CA LEU A 110 7.50 -11.07 -12.90
C LEU A 110 6.35 -11.67 -12.10
N SER A 111 5.31 -12.17 -12.78
CA SER A 111 4.28 -13.01 -12.16
C SER A 111 4.25 -14.35 -12.89
N LEU A 112 4.75 -15.40 -12.21
CA LEU A 112 4.95 -16.73 -12.80
C LEU A 112 3.63 -17.45 -13.03
N ALA A 113 3.56 -18.20 -14.13
CA ALA A 113 2.46 -19.10 -14.49
C ALA A 113 2.94 -20.55 -14.42
N HIS A 114 2.20 -21.40 -13.68
CA HIS A 114 2.58 -22.80 -13.44
C HIS A 114 1.59 -23.81 -14.02
N SER A 115 0.48 -23.33 -14.56
CA SER A 115 -0.58 -24.15 -15.19
C SER A 115 -1.08 -23.49 -16.47
N LEU A 116 -1.75 -24.29 -17.33
CA LEU A 116 -2.42 -23.73 -18.52
C LEU A 116 -3.52 -22.73 -18.15
N GLY A 117 -4.12 -22.85 -16.96
CA GLY A 117 -5.07 -21.89 -16.42
C GLY A 117 -4.38 -20.54 -16.17
N ASP A 118 -3.23 -20.56 -15.49
CA ASP A 118 -2.43 -19.37 -15.22
C ASP A 118 -1.97 -18.69 -16.51
N VAL A 119 -1.53 -19.48 -17.51
CA VAL A 119 -1.10 -18.94 -18.82
C VAL A 119 -2.26 -18.20 -19.51
N ARG A 120 -3.46 -18.80 -19.54
CA ARG A 120 -4.63 -18.15 -20.16
C ARG A 120 -5.00 -16.84 -19.46
N GLU A 121 -4.98 -16.83 -18.13
CA GLU A 121 -5.25 -15.62 -17.35
C GLU A 121 -4.16 -14.58 -17.57
N ALA A 122 -2.90 -14.98 -17.57
CA ALA A 122 -1.75 -14.09 -17.79
C ALA A 122 -1.82 -13.42 -19.17
N VAL A 123 -2.07 -14.18 -20.25
CA VAL A 123 -2.22 -13.63 -21.61
C VAL A 123 -3.41 -12.67 -21.70
N ARG A 124 -4.56 -13.02 -21.09
CA ARG A 124 -5.71 -12.12 -21.00
C ARG A 124 -5.34 -10.81 -20.29
N ARG A 125 -4.62 -10.91 -19.16
CA ARG A 125 -4.15 -9.76 -18.38
C ARG A 125 -3.21 -8.86 -19.17
N VAL A 126 -2.22 -9.46 -19.87
CA VAL A 126 -1.31 -8.70 -20.74
C VAL A 126 -2.08 -7.94 -21.81
N SER A 127 -3.03 -8.60 -22.49
CA SER A 127 -3.84 -7.98 -23.53
C SER A 127 -4.68 -6.81 -22.97
N ALA A 128 -5.33 -6.99 -21.81
CA ALA A 128 -6.10 -5.93 -21.15
C ALA A 128 -5.19 -4.76 -20.72
N ASN A 129 -4.01 -5.06 -20.19
CA ASN A 129 -3.04 -4.04 -19.77
C ASN A 129 -2.55 -3.22 -20.96
N GLN A 130 -2.19 -3.86 -22.07
CA GLN A 130 -1.75 -3.16 -23.28
C GLN A 130 -2.83 -2.23 -23.83
N LEU A 131 -4.10 -2.66 -23.83
CA LEU A 131 -5.25 -1.82 -24.19
C LEU A 131 -5.40 -0.59 -23.26
N ASN A 132 -5.05 -0.73 -22.00
CA ASN A 132 -5.08 0.35 -21.00
C ASN A 132 -3.77 1.17 -20.94
N GLY A 133 -2.82 0.92 -21.84
CA GLY A 133 -1.55 1.63 -21.89
C GLY A 133 -0.57 1.28 -20.77
N VAL A 134 -0.76 0.13 -20.12
CA VAL A 134 0.17 -0.42 -19.12
C VAL A 134 1.23 -1.27 -19.83
N ASP A 135 2.48 -1.08 -19.46
CA ASP A 135 3.62 -1.84 -19.93
C ASP A 135 3.58 -3.28 -19.38
N ALA A 136 2.97 -4.17 -20.11
CA ALA A 136 2.91 -5.58 -19.73
C ALA A 136 3.20 -6.46 -20.96
N GLU A 137 3.97 -7.51 -20.73
CA GLU A 137 4.32 -8.49 -21.75
C GLU A 137 4.27 -9.91 -21.19
N TRP A 138 4.16 -10.88 -22.07
CA TRP A 138 4.26 -12.30 -21.75
C TRP A 138 5.67 -12.78 -22.09
N LEU A 139 6.32 -13.46 -21.15
CA LEU A 139 7.63 -14.09 -21.31
C LEU A 139 7.50 -15.61 -21.31
N THR A 140 8.24 -16.26 -22.20
CA THR A 140 8.49 -17.70 -22.21
C THR A 140 9.39 -18.09 -21.03
N PRO A 141 9.51 -19.39 -20.67
CA PRO A 141 10.41 -19.83 -19.60
C PRO A 141 11.86 -19.39 -19.80
N ASP A 142 12.38 -19.46 -21.04
CA ASP A 142 13.75 -19.04 -21.36
C ASP A 142 13.93 -17.53 -21.13
N GLU A 143 12.99 -16.71 -21.58
CA GLU A 143 13.00 -15.25 -21.33
C GLU A 143 12.85 -14.93 -19.82
N VAL A 144 12.07 -15.72 -19.07
CA VAL A 144 12.00 -15.59 -17.59
C VAL A 144 13.38 -15.84 -16.99
N HIS A 145 14.10 -16.85 -17.47
CA HIS A 145 15.45 -17.16 -16.99
C HIS A 145 16.46 -16.07 -17.37
N GLU A 146 16.32 -15.44 -18.54
CA GLU A 146 17.15 -14.29 -18.92
C GLU A 146 16.94 -13.09 -17.98
N VAL A 147 15.69 -12.80 -17.61
CA VAL A 147 15.35 -11.70 -16.69
C VAL A 147 15.73 -12.03 -15.24
N CYS A 148 15.53 -13.26 -14.79
CA CYS A 148 15.80 -13.70 -13.43
C CYS A 148 16.45 -15.10 -13.42
N PRO A 149 17.78 -15.19 -13.59
CA PRO A 149 18.50 -16.45 -13.75
C PRO A 149 18.40 -17.43 -12.57
N ILE A 150 17.99 -16.96 -11.40
CA ILE A 150 17.86 -17.78 -10.19
C ILE A 150 16.51 -18.50 -10.08
N VAL A 151 15.54 -18.18 -10.96
CA VAL A 151 14.26 -18.90 -11.03
C VAL A 151 14.47 -20.31 -11.53
N ASN A 152 13.95 -21.29 -10.81
CA ASN A 152 13.97 -22.69 -11.23
C ASN A 152 12.96 -22.91 -12.37
N ILE A 153 13.45 -23.04 -13.61
CA ILE A 153 12.64 -23.28 -14.81
C ILE A 153 12.67 -24.74 -15.26
N MET A 154 13.20 -25.65 -14.43
CA MET A 154 13.29 -27.07 -14.80
C MET A 154 11.90 -27.65 -15.04
N PRO A 155 11.68 -28.38 -16.16
CA PRO A 155 10.35 -28.88 -16.54
C PRO A 155 9.82 -29.98 -15.61
N ASP A 156 10.68 -30.65 -14.85
CA ASP A 156 10.37 -31.65 -13.84
C ASP A 156 10.23 -31.06 -12.41
N ALA A 157 10.33 -29.73 -12.27
CA ALA A 157 10.07 -29.08 -11.00
C ALA A 157 8.63 -29.33 -10.53
N ARG A 158 8.41 -29.35 -9.23
CA ARG A 158 7.07 -29.53 -8.64
C ARG A 158 6.07 -28.49 -9.14
N TYR A 159 6.53 -27.28 -9.39
CA TYR A 159 5.77 -26.17 -9.97
C TYR A 159 6.50 -25.65 -11.19
N PRO A 160 6.37 -26.35 -12.36
CA PRO A 160 7.09 -25.96 -13.57
C PRO A 160 6.67 -24.56 -14.00
N VAL A 161 7.62 -23.73 -14.41
CA VAL A 161 7.36 -22.40 -14.93
C VAL A 161 7.01 -22.52 -16.42
N LEU A 162 5.78 -22.16 -16.78
CA LEU A 162 5.29 -22.16 -18.16
C LEU A 162 5.44 -20.80 -18.84
N GLY A 163 5.87 -19.79 -18.11
CA GLY A 163 6.09 -18.42 -18.52
C GLY A 163 5.72 -17.45 -17.40
N ALA A 164 5.72 -16.17 -17.71
CA ALA A 164 5.37 -15.11 -16.76
C ALA A 164 4.73 -13.89 -17.45
N THR A 165 3.94 -13.12 -16.73
CA THR A 165 3.75 -11.72 -17.10
C THR A 165 4.90 -10.90 -16.55
N TYR A 166 5.36 -9.92 -17.32
CA TYR A 166 6.43 -9.02 -16.93
C TYR A 166 5.98 -7.57 -17.06
N GLN A 167 6.23 -6.77 -16.03
CA GLN A 167 6.07 -5.33 -16.07
C GLN A 167 7.39 -4.66 -15.74
N GLN A 168 8.04 -4.10 -16.76
CA GLN A 168 9.38 -3.51 -16.66
C GLN A 168 9.40 -2.29 -15.73
N ARG A 169 8.38 -1.41 -15.78
CA ARG A 169 8.27 -0.21 -14.97
C ARG A 169 7.92 -0.48 -13.51
N GLY A 170 7.53 -1.71 -13.18
CA GLY A 170 7.32 -2.13 -11.80
C GLY A 170 8.63 -2.27 -11.01
N GLY A 171 8.54 -2.38 -9.69
CA GLY A 171 9.73 -2.52 -8.86
C GLY A 171 9.45 -2.44 -7.37
N ILE A 172 10.40 -1.87 -6.63
CA ILE A 172 10.31 -1.68 -5.17
C ILE A 172 10.69 -0.25 -4.78
N ALA A 173 10.14 0.22 -3.64
CA ALA A 173 10.58 1.44 -2.99
C ALA A 173 10.91 1.17 -1.51
N LYS A 174 11.37 2.17 -0.77
CA LYS A 174 11.60 2.05 0.66
C LYS A 174 10.45 2.69 1.44
N HIS A 175 9.63 1.87 2.08
CA HIS A 175 8.36 2.29 2.69
C HIS A 175 8.51 3.40 3.77
N ASP A 176 9.56 3.35 4.60
CA ASP A 176 9.87 4.38 5.59
C ASP A 176 10.28 5.70 4.92
N HIS A 177 11.13 5.67 3.88
CA HIS A 177 11.50 6.85 3.10
C HIS A 177 10.28 7.52 2.46
N VAL A 178 9.35 6.73 1.91
CA VAL A 178 8.10 7.25 1.33
C VAL A 178 7.26 7.98 2.38
N ALA A 179 7.10 7.38 3.57
CA ALA A 179 6.37 8.01 4.66
C ALA A 179 7.03 9.29 5.15
N TRP A 180 8.35 9.27 5.32
CA TRP A 180 9.13 10.44 5.75
C TRP A 180 9.11 11.55 4.72
N ALA A 181 9.20 11.21 3.43
CA ALA A 181 9.10 12.18 2.33
C ALA A 181 7.77 12.93 2.37
N TYR A 182 6.65 12.20 2.41
CA TYR A 182 5.32 12.81 2.51
C TYR A 182 5.13 13.60 3.81
N ALA A 183 5.59 13.07 4.96
CA ALA A 183 5.48 13.76 6.25
C ALA A 183 6.25 15.08 6.22
N ARG A 184 7.51 15.07 5.75
CA ARG A 184 8.33 16.27 5.61
C ARG A 184 7.69 17.30 4.66
N ALA A 185 7.21 16.84 3.50
CA ALA A 185 6.61 17.72 2.51
C ALA A 185 5.27 18.32 2.99
N ALA A 186 4.44 17.54 3.69
CA ALA A 186 3.19 18.02 4.28
C ALA A 186 3.46 19.03 5.42
N ASP A 187 4.43 18.76 6.28
CA ASP A 187 4.83 19.68 7.36
C ASP A 187 5.36 21.01 6.81
N ALA A 188 6.15 20.98 5.73
CA ALA A 188 6.63 22.18 5.04
C ALA A 188 5.50 23.05 4.46
N LEU A 189 4.34 22.44 4.16
CA LEU A 189 3.10 23.10 3.73
C LEU A 189 2.16 23.46 4.89
N ALA A 190 2.68 23.49 6.13
CA ALA A 190 1.97 23.85 7.36
C ALA A 190 0.87 22.86 7.80
N VAL A 191 0.86 21.62 7.30
CA VAL A 191 0.01 20.55 7.82
C VAL A 191 0.50 20.14 9.22
N ASP A 192 -0.41 19.99 10.17
CA ASP A 192 -0.07 19.54 11.53
C ASP A 192 -0.09 18.00 11.60
N LEU A 193 1.08 17.41 11.87
CA LEU A 193 1.26 15.96 12.02
C LEU A 193 1.27 15.60 13.50
N ILE A 194 0.19 15.01 14.00
CA ILE A 194 -0.06 14.85 15.44
C ILE A 194 -0.02 13.37 15.81
N GLN A 195 1.09 12.95 16.40
CA GLN A 195 1.33 11.59 16.88
C GLN A 195 0.81 11.39 18.31
N ASN A 196 0.62 10.13 18.71
CA ASN A 196 0.06 9.75 20.01
C ASN A 196 -1.27 10.47 20.30
N CYS A 197 -2.12 10.56 19.27
CA CYS A 197 -3.42 11.21 19.32
C CYS A 197 -4.48 10.26 18.76
N GLU A 198 -5.07 9.46 19.64
CA GLU A 198 -6.12 8.50 19.28
C GLU A 198 -7.48 9.20 19.18
N VAL A 199 -8.22 8.90 18.12
CA VAL A 199 -9.61 9.33 17.97
C VAL A 199 -10.51 8.38 18.75
N LEU A 200 -11.26 8.93 19.70
CA LEU A 200 -12.15 8.20 20.59
C LEU A 200 -13.61 8.26 20.14
N ASP A 201 -13.98 9.31 19.39
CA ASP A 201 -15.34 9.50 18.91
C ASP A 201 -15.37 10.51 17.74
N ILE A 202 -16.31 10.32 16.81
CA ILE A 202 -16.59 11.23 15.70
C ILE A 202 -17.95 11.85 15.92
N LYS A 203 -18.00 13.17 16.06
CA LYS A 203 -19.23 13.93 16.33
C LYS A 203 -19.98 14.20 15.04
N VAL A 204 -21.24 13.73 15.00
CA VAL A 204 -22.15 13.95 13.88
C VAL A 204 -23.42 14.61 14.40
N GLU A 205 -23.79 15.74 13.81
CA GLU A 205 -25.02 16.47 14.11
C GLU A 205 -25.83 16.65 12.82
N ARG A 206 -27.08 16.26 12.85
CA ARG A 206 -28.01 16.36 11.69
C ARG A 206 -27.42 15.74 10.41
N GLY A 207 -26.75 14.58 10.55
CA GLY A 207 -26.13 13.87 9.41
C GLY A 207 -24.82 14.45 8.88
N ARG A 208 -24.21 15.40 9.59
CA ARG A 208 -22.96 16.07 9.20
C ARG A 208 -21.91 15.96 10.29
N VAL A 209 -20.65 15.77 9.90
CA VAL A 209 -19.50 15.83 10.81
C VAL A 209 -19.36 17.25 11.39
N THR A 210 -19.15 17.34 12.71
CA THR A 210 -18.90 18.61 13.42
C THR A 210 -17.59 18.63 14.19
N GLY A 211 -16.96 17.45 14.40
CA GLY A 211 -15.69 17.36 15.11
C GLY A 211 -15.36 15.97 15.61
N LEU A 212 -14.33 15.91 16.42
CA LEU A 212 -13.75 14.68 16.99
C LEU A 212 -13.51 14.85 18.50
N ALA A 213 -13.61 13.73 19.23
CA ALA A 213 -13.02 13.60 20.56
C ALA A 213 -11.75 12.74 20.43
N THR A 214 -10.65 13.20 21.01
CA THR A 214 -9.36 12.51 20.96
C THR A 214 -8.74 12.40 22.36
N THR A 215 -7.69 11.59 22.49
CA THR A 215 -6.88 11.51 23.71
C THR A 215 -6.16 12.83 24.06
N ARG A 216 -6.06 13.75 23.09
CA ARG A 216 -5.42 15.08 23.25
C ARG A 216 -6.42 16.25 23.18
N GLY A 217 -7.71 15.97 23.43
CA GLY A 217 -8.76 16.99 23.49
C GLY A 217 -9.77 16.91 22.35
N ARG A 218 -10.65 17.90 22.28
CA ARG A 218 -11.69 18.00 21.24
C ARG A 218 -11.23 18.87 20.09
N ILE A 219 -11.56 18.46 18.87
CA ILE A 219 -11.22 19.16 17.63
C ILE A 219 -12.51 19.39 16.86
N ALA A 220 -12.85 20.64 16.55
CA ALA A 220 -13.93 20.97 15.63
C ALA A 220 -13.45 20.86 14.20
N THR A 221 -14.21 20.20 13.33
CA THR A 221 -13.91 20.11 11.90
C THR A 221 -15.17 19.76 11.11
N PRO A 222 -15.40 20.34 9.94
CA PRO A 222 -16.49 19.97 9.04
C PRO A 222 -16.15 18.77 8.15
N ARG A 223 -14.87 18.34 8.06
CA ARG A 223 -14.43 17.30 7.13
C ARG A 223 -13.43 16.34 7.81
N VAL A 224 -13.76 15.07 7.76
CA VAL A 224 -12.94 13.98 8.30
C VAL A 224 -12.70 12.93 7.24
N ALA A 225 -11.45 12.54 7.05
CA ALA A 225 -11.05 11.41 6.21
C ALA A 225 -10.60 10.23 7.08
N LEU A 226 -11.27 9.08 6.95
CA LEU A 226 -10.87 7.82 7.58
C LEU A 226 -9.87 7.09 6.68
N VAL A 227 -8.61 7.03 7.10
CA VAL A 227 -7.49 6.47 6.33
C VAL A 227 -6.68 5.52 7.22
N ALA A 228 -7.38 4.63 7.93
CA ALA A 228 -6.82 3.80 9.00
C ALA A 228 -6.72 2.31 8.64
N ALA A 229 -6.73 1.97 7.33
CA ALA A 229 -6.62 0.60 6.81
C ALA A 229 -7.54 -0.37 7.57
N GLY A 230 -7.03 -1.50 8.07
CA GLY A 230 -7.81 -2.50 8.79
C GLY A 230 -8.56 -2.02 10.03
N HIS A 231 -8.25 -0.82 10.55
CA HIS A 231 -8.98 -0.22 11.67
C HIS A 231 -10.12 0.71 11.22
N SER A 232 -10.32 0.92 9.92
CA SER A 232 -11.36 1.82 9.38
C SER A 232 -12.77 1.38 9.77
N SER A 233 -13.02 0.07 9.89
CA SER A 233 -14.32 -0.48 10.32
C SER A 233 -14.69 -0.01 11.75
N VAL A 234 -13.71 0.04 12.66
CA VAL A 234 -13.93 0.46 14.04
C VAL A 234 -14.30 1.95 14.10
N LEU A 235 -13.59 2.77 13.32
CA LEU A 235 -13.86 4.22 13.25
C LEU A 235 -15.19 4.52 12.56
N ALA A 236 -15.51 3.85 11.46
CA ALA A 236 -16.77 4.02 10.76
C ALA A 236 -17.99 3.62 11.61
N ALA A 237 -17.83 2.60 12.47
CA ALA A 237 -18.88 2.17 13.39
C ALA A 237 -19.24 3.24 14.42
N MET A 238 -18.34 4.18 14.78
CA MET A 238 -18.62 5.31 15.67
C MET A 238 -19.73 6.22 15.12
N VAL A 239 -19.93 6.23 13.82
CA VAL A 239 -20.98 7.03 13.14
C VAL A 239 -22.08 6.15 12.51
N GLY A 240 -22.17 4.88 12.91
CA GLY A 240 -23.21 3.96 12.44
C GLY A 240 -22.97 3.40 11.02
N ILE A 241 -21.79 3.59 10.42
CA ILE A 241 -21.45 3.04 9.10
C ILE A 241 -20.79 1.68 9.29
N ARG A 242 -21.39 0.63 8.68
CA ARG A 242 -20.80 -0.71 8.60
C ARG A 242 -20.04 -0.84 7.29
N LEU A 243 -18.73 -0.96 7.37
CA LEU A 243 -17.89 -1.24 6.20
C LEU A 243 -17.84 -2.75 5.93
N PRO A 244 -17.98 -3.18 4.67
CA PRO A 244 -17.84 -4.59 4.30
C PRO A 244 -16.35 -4.97 4.16
N ILE A 245 -15.59 -4.82 5.23
CA ILE A 245 -14.16 -5.12 5.27
C ILE A 245 -13.87 -6.16 6.34
N LEU A 246 -13.02 -7.12 6.00
CA LEU A 246 -12.43 -8.07 6.93
C LEU A 246 -10.95 -7.75 7.12
N SER A 247 -10.48 -7.77 8.37
CA SER A 247 -9.08 -7.47 8.70
C SER A 247 -8.34 -8.77 9.00
N HIS A 248 -7.27 -9.03 8.24
CA HIS A 248 -6.45 -10.23 8.36
C HIS A 248 -4.97 -9.89 8.54
N PRO A 249 -4.21 -10.66 9.33
CA PRO A 249 -2.76 -10.59 9.33
C PRO A 249 -2.19 -11.08 7.99
N LEU A 250 -1.48 -10.21 7.28
CA LEU A 250 -0.68 -10.57 6.09
C LEU A 250 0.78 -10.66 6.50
N GLN A 251 1.36 -11.84 6.32
CA GLN A 251 2.66 -12.15 6.87
C GLN A 251 3.80 -11.94 5.88
N ALA A 252 4.93 -11.52 6.42
CA ALA A 252 6.16 -11.39 5.68
C ALA A 252 7.37 -11.77 6.55
N LEU A 253 8.49 -12.00 5.90
CA LEU A 253 9.77 -12.27 6.52
C LEU A 253 10.91 -11.56 5.80
N VAL A 254 12.03 -11.43 6.48
CA VAL A 254 13.28 -10.94 5.91
C VAL A 254 14.44 -11.88 6.26
N SER A 255 15.32 -12.09 5.28
CA SER A 255 16.55 -12.87 5.45
C SER A 255 17.68 -12.04 6.05
N GLU A 256 18.78 -12.70 6.35
CA GLU A 256 20.09 -12.06 6.47
C GLU A 256 20.49 -11.36 5.16
N LEU A 257 21.58 -10.57 5.22
CA LEU A 257 22.14 -9.92 4.04
C LEU A 257 22.80 -10.95 3.14
N LEU A 258 22.43 -10.93 1.87
CA LEU A 258 22.97 -11.79 0.83
C LEU A 258 23.59 -10.93 -0.27
N GLU A 259 24.48 -11.54 -1.07
CA GLU A 259 24.95 -10.90 -2.30
C GLU A 259 23.79 -10.56 -3.24
N PRO A 260 23.89 -9.52 -4.09
CA PRO A 260 22.85 -9.12 -5.02
C PRO A 260 22.69 -10.17 -6.13
N VAL A 261 21.73 -11.07 -5.97
CA VAL A 261 21.45 -12.17 -6.93
C VAL A 261 20.03 -12.15 -7.49
N HIS A 262 19.13 -11.36 -6.89
CA HIS A 262 17.71 -11.30 -7.26
C HIS A 262 17.39 -9.97 -7.97
N PRO A 263 17.43 -9.95 -9.33
CA PRO A 263 17.43 -8.68 -10.08
C PRO A 263 16.09 -7.98 -10.12
N CYS A 264 14.98 -8.71 -10.03
CA CYS A 264 13.62 -8.17 -10.16
C CYS A 264 12.72 -8.63 -9.00
N VAL A 265 11.46 -8.26 -9.01
CA VAL A 265 10.43 -8.82 -8.10
C VAL A 265 9.82 -10.03 -8.78
N VAL A 266 9.67 -11.15 -8.06
CA VAL A 266 8.99 -12.35 -8.55
C VAL A 266 7.80 -12.67 -7.68
N LEU A 267 6.65 -12.88 -8.32
CA LEU A 267 5.40 -13.30 -7.68
C LEU A 267 4.95 -14.64 -8.25
N SER A 268 4.28 -15.44 -7.45
CA SER A 268 3.54 -16.61 -7.90
C SER A 268 2.25 -16.75 -7.09
N ASN A 269 1.12 -16.62 -7.76
CA ASN A 269 -0.19 -16.81 -7.13
C ASN A 269 -0.42 -18.28 -6.79
N THR A 270 0.01 -19.20 -7.65
CA THR A 270 -0.18 -20.65 -7.47
C THR A 270 0.48 -21.20 -6.21
N VAL A 271 1.68 -20.71 -5.88
CA VAL A 271 2.40 -21.12 -4.67
C VAL A 271 2.30 -20.11 -3.53
N HIS A 272 1.51 -19.04 -3.72
CA HIS A 272 1.26 -17.98 -2.72
C HIS A 272 2.55 -17.39 -2.16
N MET A 273 3.42 -16.89 -3.04
CA MET A 273 4.63 -16.20 -2.61
C MET A 273 4.95 -15.00 -3.48
N TYR A 274 5.64 -14.05 -2.90
CA TYR A 274 6.43 -13.05 -3.61
C TYR A 274 7.79 -12.88 -2.94
N VAL A 275 8.81 -12.62 -3.75
CA VAL A 275 10.18 -12.40 -3.30
C VAL A 275 10.77 -11.20 -4.02
N SER A 276 11.48 -10.38 -3.28
CA SER A 276 12.33 -9.31 -3.81
C SER A 276 13.59 -9.20 -2.97
N GLN A 277 14.65 -8.64 -3.53
CA GLN A 277 15.86 -8.32 -2.77
C GLN A 277 15.93 -6.81 -2.54
N ALA A 278 16.03 -6.39 -1.29
CA ALA A 278 16.13 -4.99 -0.93
C ALA A 278 17.54 -4.44 -1.21
N HIS A 279 17.70 -3.12 -1.10
CA HIS A 279 18.93 -2.42 -1.49
C HIS A 279 20.18 -2.85 -0.72
N LYS A 280 20.02 -3.37 0.50
CA LYS A 280 21.14 -3.82 1.33
C LYS A 280 21.49 -5.28 1.13
N GLY A 281 20.70 -6.03 0.36
CA GLY A 281 20.92 -7.45 0.07
C GLY A 281 19.96 -8.41 0.77
N GLU A 282 19.15 -7.95 1.74
CA GLU A 282 18.15 -8.80 2.39
C GLU A 282 17.05 -9.22 1.41
N LEU A 283 16.66 -10.50 1.44
CA LEU A 283 15.45 -10.97 0.76
C LEU A 283 14.23 -10.62 1.59
N VAL A 284 13.23 -10.03 0.95
CA VAL A 284 11.91 -9.78 1.54
C VAL A 284 10.91 -10.70 0.87
N MET A 285 10.26 -11.55 1.66
CA MET A 285 9.29 -12.54 1.20
C MET A 285 7.95 -12.32 1.90
N GLY A 286 6.87 -12.66 1.23
CA GLY A 286 5.54 -12.63 1.82
C GLY A 286 4.52 -13.34 0.95
N ALA A 287 3.26 -13.23 1.31
CA ALA A 287 2.01 -13.55 0.67
C ALA A 287 1.02 -14.30 1.56
N GLY A 288 1.45 -14.91 2.67
CA GLY A 288 0.57 -15.71 3.53
C GLY A 288 -0.38 -14.85 4.34
N LEU A 289 -1.68 -15.15 4.25
CA LEU A 289 -2.75 -14.58 5.07
C LEU A 289 -3.16 -15.59 6.14
N ASP A 290 -3.40 -15.09 7.37
CA ASP A 290 -4.13 -15.90 8.34
C ASP A 290 -5.60 -16.01 7.93
N ALA A 291 -6.16 -17.22 8.03
CA ALA A 291 -7.53 -17.51 7.59
C ALA A 291 -8.61 -16.87 8.49
N TYR A 292 -8.23 -16.32 9.64
CA TYR A 292 -9.15 -15.73 10.61
C TYR A 292 -8.93 -14.22 10.76
N ASN A 293 -10.00 -13.50 11.07
CA ASN A 293 -9.94 -12.07 11.34
C ASN A 293 -9.14 -11.77 12.60
N SER A 294 -8.16 -10.89 12.50
CA SER A 294 -7.34 -10.50 13.63
C SER A 294 -6.63 -9.17 13.37
N TYR A 295 -6.31 -8.45 14.44
CA TYR A 295 -5.39 -7.30 14.46
C TYR A 295 -3.98 -7.68 14.91
N ALA A 296 -3.65 -8.98 14.96
CA ALA A 296 -2.31 -9.43 15.31
C ALA A 296 -1.29 -8.96 14.27
N GLN A 297 -0.11 -8.54 14.77
CA GLN A 297 1.00 -8.07 13.93
C GLN A 297 2.21 -9.00 14.03
N ARG A 298 1.96 -10.25 14.38
CA ARG A 298 2.95 -11.31 14.48
C ARG A 298 2.67 -12.36 13.43
N GLY A 299 3.74 -12.97 12.90
CA GLY A 299 3.64 -14.10 12.00
C GLY A 299 3.16 -15.37 12.72
N SER A 300 2.46 -16.23 11.98
CA SER A 300 2.10 -17.60 12.40
C SER A 300 3.11 -18.56 11.80
N PHE A 301 3.64 -19.48 12.62
CA PHE A 301 4.73 -20.37 12.19
C PHE A 301 4.37 -21.19 10.94
N HIS A 302 3.17 -21.77 10.89
CA HIS A 302 2.72 -22.58 9.75
C HIS A 302 2.59 -21.78 8.44
N ILE A 303 2.26 -20.49 8.52
CA ILE A 303 2.21 -19.62 7.34
C ILE A 303 3.63 -19.33 6.85
N ILE A 304 4.55 -19.00 7.76
CA ILE A 304 5.95 -18.73 7.41
C ILE A 304 6.61 -19.99 6.83
N GLU A 305 6.37 -21.17 7.39
CA GLU A 305 6.85 -22.45 6.85
C GLU A 305 6.39 -22.68 5.42
N ARG A 306 5.08 -22.46 5.14
CA ARG A 306 4.54 -22.54 3.78
C ARG A 306 5.19 -21.57 2.82
N GLN A 307 5.40 -20.32 3.24
CA GLN A 307 6.05 -19.28 2.41
C GLN A 307 7.50 -19.67 2.06
N VAL A 308 8.26 -20.12 3.06
CA VAL A 308 9.66 -20.55 2.85
C VAL A 308 9.71 -21.77 1.94
N THR A 309 8.85 -22.77 2.18
CA THR A 309 8.77 -23.97 1.34
C THR A 309 8.46 -23.59 -0.11
N ALA A 310 7.47 -22.73 -0.34
CA ALA A 310 7.11 -22.25 -1.67
C ALA A 310 8.27 -21.48 -2.35
N ALA A 311 8.94 -20.62 -1.60
CA ALA A 311 10.08 -19.87 -2.13
C ALA A 311 11.25 -20.79 -2.52
N LEU A 312 11.53 -21.86 -1.77
CA LEU A 312 12.60 -22.81 -2.08
C LEU A 312 12.31 -23.68 -3.32
N GLU A 313 11.05 -23.94 -3.63
CA GLU A 313 10.66 -24.61 -4.89
C GLU A 313 11.01 -23.75 -6.12
N ILE A 314 10.85 -22.44 -6.00
CA ILE A 314 11.13 -21.48 -7.09
C ILE A 314 12.59 -21.03 -7.08
N PHE A 315 13.20 -20.89 -5.91
CA PHE A 315 14.56 -20.40 -5.71
C PHE A 315 15.38 -21.35 -4.82
N PRO A 316 15.80 -22.54 -5.31
CA PRO A 316 16.58 -23.49 -4.51
C PRO A 316 17.89 -22.90 -3.98
N ILE A 317 18.44 -21.89 -4.65
CA ILE A 317 19.67 -21.18 -4.24
C ILE A 317 19.58 -20.59 -2.82
N PHE A 318 18.39 -20.32 -2.31
CA PHE A 318 18.18 -19.73 -0.98
C PHE A 318 18.07 -20.75 0.14
N ALA A 319 18.30 -22.06 -0.12
CA ALA A 319 18.16 -23.11 0.90
C ALA A 319 19.08 -22.93 2.13
N GLY A 320 20.20 -22.22 1.97
CA GLY A 320 21.13 -21.90 3.06
C GLY A 320 20.90 -20.56 3.75
N ALA A 321 19.93 -19.75 3.32
CA ALA A 321 19.70 -18.43 3.87
C ALA A 321 18.97 -18.49 5.22
N HIS A 322 19.35 -17.59 6.16
CA HIS A 322 18.74 -17.51 7.48
C HIS A 322 17.64 -16.45 7.53
N VAL A 323 16.52 -16.81 8.15
CA VAL A 323 15.44 -15.86 8.44
C VAL A 323 15.81 -15.06 9.68
N VAL A 324 15.85 -13.73 9.56
CA VAL A 324 16.21 -12.82 10.66
C VAL A 324 14.97 -12.32 11.40
N ARG A 325 13.88 -12.05 10.67
CA ARG A 325 12.65 -11.50 11.27
C ARG A 325 11.41 -11.91 10.49
N THR A 326 10.31 -12.10 11.22
CA THR A 326 8.95 -12.26 10.70
C THR A 326 8.04 -11.22 11.30
N TRP A 327 7.00 -10.79 10.56
CA TRP A 327 5.98 -9.86 11.03
C TRP A 327 4.68 -10.02 10.25
N ALA A 328 3.62 -9.34 10.68
CA ALA A 328 2.38 -9.23 9.93
C ALA A 328 1.87 -7.79 9.88
N GLY A 329 1.34 -7.39 8.73
CA GLY A 329 0.49 -6.22 8.59
C GLY A 329 -0.98 -6.59 8.74
N VAL A 330 -1.84 -5.63 9.11
CA VAL A 330 -3.29 -5.85 9.19
C VAL A 330 -3.92 -5.33 7.89
N VAL A 331 -4.13 -6.24 6.94
CA VAL A 331 -4.78 -5.88 5.67
C VAL A 331 -6.29 -5.83 5.80
N ASP A 332 -6.90 -4.94 5.05
CA ASP A 332 -8.33 -4.66 4.99
C ASP A 332 -8.89 -5.19 3.66
N VAL A 333 -9.54 -6.34 3.70
CA VAL A 333 -10.05 -7.03 2.52
C VAL A 333 -11.54 -6.72 2.34
N SER A 334 -11.90 -6.17 1.18
CA SER A 334 -13.28 -5.97 0.73
C SER A 334 -13.79 -7.18 -0.07
N PRO A 335 -15.12 -7.35 -0.25
CA PRO A 335 -15.69 -8.51 -0.96
C PRO A 335 -15.24 -8.66 -2.42
N ASP A 336 -14.90 -7.55 -3.08
CA ASP A 336 -14.43 -7.51 -4.47
C ASP A 336 -12.93 -7.20 -4.58
N ALA A 337 -12.17 -7.40 -3.50
CA ALA A 337 -10.74 -7.14 -3.39
C ALA A 337 -10.29 -5.74 -3.87
N SER A 338 -11.22 -4.80 -3.97
CA SER A 338 -10.98 -3.43 -4.46
C SER A 338 -11.17 -2.39 -3.36
N PRO A 339 -10.46 -1.25 -3.41
CA PRO A 339 -10.50 -0.25 -2.34
C PRO A 339 -11.88 0.42 -2.21
N ILE A 340 -12.10 1.06 -1.05
CA ILE A 340 -13.24 1.93 -0.80
C ILE A 340 -12.71 3.36 -0.69
N ILE A 341 -13.03 4.20 -1.67
CA ILE A 341 -12.56 5.59 -1.74
C ILE A 341 -13.74 6.51 -2.01
N GLY A 342 -13.87 7.57 -1.22
CA GLY A 342 -14.83 8.62 -1.52
C GLY A 342 -15.67 9.06 -0.34
N ARG A 343 -16.87 9.53 -0.64
CA ARG A 343 -17.85 10.06 0.32
C ARG A 343 -18.61 8.93 1.01
N THR A 344 -19.25 9.26 2.11
CA THR A 344 -20.20 8.39 2.81
C THR A 344 -21.59 9.02 2.85
N SER A 345 -22.54 8.34 3.47
CA SER A 345 -23.86 8.88 3.78
C SER A 345 -23.84 10.00 4.85
N VAL A 346 -22.73 10.14 5.58
CA VAL A 346 -22.52 11.23 6.55
C VAL A 346 -21.78 12.36 5.83
N ASP A 347 -22.40 13.52 5.75
CA ASP A 347 -21.80 14.69 5.10
C ASP A 347 -20.50 15.12 5.81
N GLY A 348 -19.46 15.37 5.03
CA GLY A 348 -18.13 15.67 5.56
C GLY A 348 -17.30 14.47 6.01
N LEU A 349 -17.79 13.24 5.86
CA LEU A 349 -17.01 12.03 6.15
C LEU A 349 -16.60 11.32 4.87
N TYR A 350 -15.29 11.07 4.75
CA TYR A 350 -14.65 10.44 3.59
C TYR A 350 -13.91 9.17 3.99
N LEU A 351 -13.80 8.23 3.06
CA LEU A 351 -13.12 6.93 3.24
C LEU A 351 -11.95 6.78 2.29
N ASN A 352 -10.91 6.10 2.75
CA ASN A 352 -9.84 5.55 1.94
C ASN A 352 -9.28 4.31 2.65
N CYS A 353 -9.85 3.15 2.34
CA CYS A 353 -9.57 1.87 2.99
C CYS A 353 -9.91 0.70 2.05
N GLY A 354 -9.83 -0.54 2.53
CA GLY A 354 -10.19 -1.72 1.75
C GLY A 354 -9.19 -2.09 0.65
N TRP A 355 -7.93 -1.67 0.77
CA TRP A 355 -6.91 -1.85 -0.26
C TRP A 355 -6.30 -3.25 -0.31
N GLY A 356 -6.55 -4.08 0.70
CA GLY A 356 -5.97 -5.41 0.77
C GLY A 356 -4.44 -5.38 0.61
N THR A 357 -3.92 -6.16 -0.34
CA THR A 357 -2.49 -6.22 -0.66
C THR A 357 -2.03 -5.09 -1.61
N GLY A 358 -2.96 -4.29 -2.13
CA GLY A 358 -2.71 -3.24 -3.11
C GLY A 358 -2.30 -1.88 -2.55
N GLY A 359 -2.41 -1.66 -1.24
CA GLY A 359 -2.35 -0.33 -0.62
C GLY A 359 -1.05 0.44 -0.86
N PHE A 360 0.10 -0.16 -0.65
CA PHE A 360 1.37 0.57 -0.75
C PHE A 360 1.62 1.17 -2.13
N LYS A 361 1.45 0.36 -3.18
CA LYS A 361 1.68 0.82 -4.56
C LYS A 361 0.71 1.90 -5.01
N ALA A 362 -0.44 2.00 -4.37
CA ALA A 362 -1.44 3.04 -4.62
C ALA A 362 -1.21 4.33 -3.82
N THR A 363 -0.24 4.39 -2.90
CA THR A 363 -0.06 5.52 -1.97
C THR A 363 -0.17 6.89 -2.62
N PRO A 364 0.54 7.22 -3.72
CA PRO A 364 0.41 8.52 -4.35
C PRO A 364 -0.99 8.78 -4.91
N ALA A 365 -1.53 7.88 -5.73
CA ALA A 365 -2.84 8.05 -6.34
C ALA A 365 -3.98 8.07 -5.31
N ALA A 366 -3.93 7.19 -4.29
CA ALA A 366 -4.93 7.14 -3.24
C ALA A 366 -5.03 8.47 -2.48
N GLY A 367 -3.88 9.06 -2.14
CA GLY A 367 -3.83 10.40 -1.54
C GLY A 367 -4.33 11.48 -2.48
N TRP A 368 -3.89 11.44 -3.73
CA TRP A 368 -4.22 12.43 -4.75
C TRP A 368 -5.73 12.47 -5.07
N VAL A 369 -6.36 11.31 -5.32
CA VAL A 369 -7.80 11.23 -5.63
C VAL A 369 -8.67 11.58 -4.43
N LEU A 370 -8.26 11.18 -3.20
CA LEU A 370 -9.01 11.52 -1.99
C LEU A 370 -8.93 13.02 -1.69
N ALA A 371 -7.75 13.62 -1.82
CA ALA A 371 -7.57 15.07 -1.64
C ALA A 371 -8.46 15.86 -2.61
N SER A 372 -8.50 15.49 -3.89
CA SER A 372 -9.39 16.08 -4.88
C SER A 372 -10.87 15.92 -4.50
N THR A 373 -11.27 14.72 -4.05
CA THR A 373 -12.65 14.44 -3.63
C THR A 373 -13.05 15.28 -2.41
N ILE A 374 -12.16 15.46 -1.43
CA ILE A 374 -12.40 16.29 -0.24
C ILE A 374 -12.50 17.78 -0.61
N ALA A 375 -11.61 18.25 -1.48
CA ALA A 375 -11.53 19.65 -1.88
C ALA A 375 -12.74 20.08 -2.71
N THR A 376 -13.17 19.25 -3.67
CA THR A 376 -14.26 19.58 -4.59
C THR A 376 -15.64 19.17 -4.08
N GLY A 377 -15.71 18.27 -3.11
CA GLY A 377 -16.94 17.64 -2.65
C GLY A 377 -17.55 16.65 -3.65
N GLN A 378 -16.84 16.32 -4.74
CA GLN A 378 -17.27 15.40 -5.79
C GLN A 378 -16.28 14.24 -5.92
N PRO A 379 -16.74 12.99 -6.15
CA PRO A 379 -15.85 11.87 -6.38
C PRO A 379 -14.95 12.12 -7.59
N HIS A 380 -13.64 11.97 -7.40
CA HIS A 380 -12.70 12.03 -8.52
C HIS A 380 -13.02 10.92 -9.53
N PRO A 381 -12.90 11.13 -10.87
CA PRO A 381 -13.21 10.12 -11.88
C PRO A 381 -12.57 8.75 -11.60
N LEU A 382 -11.27 8.70 -11.25
CA LEU A 382 -10.55 7.47 -10.89
C LEU A 382 -11.03 6.83 -9.57
N ALA A 383 -11.71 7.56 -8.68
CA ALA A 383 -12.23 7.04 -7.43
C ALA A 383 -13.71 6.61 -7.54
N ARG A 384 -14.42 7.08 -8.57
CA ARG A 384 -15.86 6.86 -8.72
C ARG A 384 -16.28 5.37 -8.70
N PRO A 385 -15.57 4.43 -9.37
CA PRO A 385 -15.91 3.02 -9.33
C PRO A 385 -15.77 2.39 -7.93
N PHE A 386 -14.96 3.01 -7.07
CA PHE A 386 -14.59 2.50 -5.74
C PHE A 386 -15.45 3.07 -4.61
N GLY A 387 -16.58 3.71 -4.91
CA GLY A 387 -17.53 4.20 -3.91
C GLY A 387 -18.13 3.09 -3.06
N LEU A 388 -18.48 3.40 -1.80
CA LEU A 388 -19.07 2.43 -0.85
C LEU A 388 -20.42 1.89 -1.35
N GLU A 389 -21.17 2.68 -2.10
CA GLU A 389 -22.48 2.35 -2.66
C GLU A 389 -22.48 1.16 -3.63
N ARG A 390 -21.31 0.81 -4.20
CA ARG A 390 -21.20 -0.33 -5.12
C ARG A 390 -21.58 -1.66 -4.47
N PHE A 391 -21.42 -1.79 -3.17
CA PHE A 391 -21.81 -3.01 -2.42
C PHE A 391 -23.32 -3.12 -2.21
N THR A 392 -24.05 -2.02 -2.33
CA THR A 392 -25.51 -2.00 -2.27
C THR A 392 -26.13 -2.13 -3.67
N SER A 393 -25.52 -1.52 -4.67
CA SER A 393 -25.99 -1.56 -6.06
C SER A 393 -25.59 -2.84 -6.79
N GLY A 394 -24.59 -3.59 -6.29
CA GLY A 394 -24.03 -4.75 -6.97
C GLY A 394 -23.04 -4.43 -8.09
N ALA A 395 -22.65 -3.15 -8.27
CA ALA A 395 -21.67 -2.71 -9.26
C ALA A 395 -20.23 -2.95 -8.76
N LEU A 396 -19.90 -4.21 -8.48
CA LEU A 396 -18.57 -4.60 -7.98
C LEU A 396 -17.52 -4.47 -9.07
N VAL A 397 -16.30 -4.14 -8.66
CA VAL A 397 -15.15 -4.07 -9.57
C VAL A 397 -14.63 -5.47 -9.90
N ASP A 398 -14.83 -6.42 -9.02
CA ASP A 398 -14.53 -7.85 -9.15
C ASP A 398 -13.06 -8.15 -9.55
N GLU A 399 -12.17 -7.73 -8.69
CA GLU A 399 -10.73 -8.04 -8.81
C GLU A 399 -10.35 -9.41 -8.25
N HIS A 400 -11.29 -10.32 -8.16
CA HIS A 400 -11.06 -11.65 -7.60
C HIS A 400 -9.95 -12.37 -8.37
N GLY A 401 -8.86 -12.68 -7.73
CA GLY A 401 -7.67 -13.31 -8.33
C GLY A 401 -6.69 -12.35 -9.04
N ALA A 402 -7.08 -11.13 -9.37
CA ALA A 402 -6.18 -10.19 -10.06
C ALA A 402 -5.33 -9.34 -9.10
N ALA A 403 -5.84 -9.00 -7.94
CA ALA A 403 -5.16 -8.14 -6.97
C ALA A 403 -4.34 -8.93 -5.95
N SER A 404 -4.45 -10.23 -5.90
CA SER A 404 -4.08 -10.97 -4.72
C SER A 404 -3.18 -12.16 -5.00
N VAL A 405 -2.01 -12.14 -4.39
CA VAL A 405 -1.16 -13.30 -4.12
C VAL A 405 -1.66 -14.06 -2.89
N ALA A 406 -2.68 -13.58 -2.21
CA ALA A 406 -3.00 -13.94 -0.85
C ALA A 406 -4.44 -14.43 -0.64
N HIS A 407 -5.18 -14.75 -1.67
CA HIS A 407 -6.52 -15.36 -1.52
C HIS A 407 -6.48 -16.86 -1.64
#